data_db9dbd84f4422d83546ebb924518a074
#
_entry.id   db9dbd84f4422d83546ebb924518a074
#
_cell.length_a   1.000
_cell.length_b   1.000
_cell.length_c   1.000
_cell.angle_alpha   90.00
_cell.angle_beta   90.00
_cell.angle_gamma   90.00
#
_symmetry.space_group_name_H-M   'P 1'
#
loop_
_entity.id
_entity.type
_entity.pdbx_description
1 polymer ?
#
loop_
_entity_poly.entity_id
_entity_poly.type
_entity_poly.pdbx_seq_one_letter_code
_entity_poly.pdbx_strand_id
1 'polypeptide(L)'
;MKLAMIGLGKMGGNMATRLLRNGIQVVGYDRSVEVVNELTSNEGMIPASSVPDAVSKLSPDGSEQRIIWLMLPSGAPTEIQIQDLAPMLSRGDIIIDGGNSNYKDSQRRGAWLAERGIGFMDSGTSGGIWGLENGYCLMVGGTPEVAKTVEPILIALAPAKDRGWGHVGPIGAGHFTKMIHNGIEYGMMQAMAEGLDLLKGKEDFHLDLAQITEMWRHGSVVRSWLLDLTADALKEDQELAAVAPYVADSGEGRWTVMESVEQGVAAPVLTLALQARFRSQDATGYSYKLLSMMRNGFGGHFVKSVSDK
;
A
#
# COMPACT_ATOMS: atom_id res chain seq x y z
N MET A 1 -18.58 9.05 17.43
CA MET A 1 -17.82 9.69 16.32
C MET A 1 -18.32 9.11 15.01
N LYS A 2 -18.37 9.92 13.95
CA LYS A 2 -18.86 9.55 12.63
C LYS A 2 -17.89 10.09 11.57
N LEU A 3 -17.63 9.31 10.49
CA LEU A 3 -16.82 9.76 9.36
C LEU A 3 -17.44 9.29 8.03
N ALA A 4 -17.06 9.94 6.93
CA ALA A 4 -17.35 9.42 5.59
C ALA A 4 -16.15 8.62 5.07
N MET A 5 -16.40 7.45 4.50
CA MET A 5 -15.43 6.64 3.76
C MET A 5 -15.77 6.72 2.26
N ILE A 6 -14.87 7.28 1.48
CA ILE A 6 -15.01 7.41 0.03
C ILE A 6 -14.04 6.42 -0.64
N GLY A 7 -14.62 5.46 -1.37
CA GLY A 7 -13.90 4.31 -1.91
C GLY A 7 -13.98 3.11 -0.97
N LEU A 8 -14.80 2.13 -1.34
CA LEU A 8 -15.10 0.94 -0.55
C LEU A 8 -14.57 -0.34 -1.23
N GLY A 9 -13.50 -0.22 -2.01
CA GLY A 9 -12.77 -1.38 -2.52
C GLY A 9 -12.24 -2.25 -1.38
N LYS A 10 -11.45 -3.29 -1.69
CA LYS A 10 -10.96 -4.27 -0.69
C LYS A 10 -10.44 -3.63 0.61
N MET A 11 -9.60 -2.60 0.50
CA MET A 11 -9.05 -1.92 1.68
C MET A 11 -10.08 -1.03 2.37
N GLY A 12 -10.74 -0.13 1.63
CA GLY A 12 -11.70 0.82 2.20
C GLY A 12 -12.91 0.12 2.80
N GLY A 13 -13.43 -0.92 2.16
CA GLY A 13 -14.52 -1.74 2.71
C GLY A 13 -14.13 -2.44 4.01
N ASN A 14 -12.95 -3.08 4.05
CA ASN A 14 -12.45 -3.72 5.27
C ASN A 14 -12.20 -2.70 6.41
N MET A 15 -11.69 -1.51 6.09
CA MET A 15 -11.51 -0.44 7.07
C MET A 15 -12.86 0.07 7.58
N ALA A 16 -13.85 0.27 6.71
CA ALA A 16 -15.21 0.66 7.10
C ALA A 16 -15.84 -0.39 8.04
N THR A 17 -15.75 -1.66 7.69
CA THR A 17 -16.21 -2.78 8.52
C THR A 17 -15.54 -2.76 9.90
N ARG A 18 -14.21 -2.63 9.94
CA ARG A 18 -13.49 -2.61 11.22
C ARG A 18 -13.87 -1.40 12.09
N LEU A 19 -14.06 -0.22 11.49
CA LEU A 19 -14.54 0.97 12.18
C LEU A 19 -15.92 0.76 12.80
N LEU A 20 -16.87 0.22 12.01
CA LEU A 20 -18.22 -0.09 12.47
C LEU A 20 -18.22 -1.06 13.65
N ARG A 21 -17.44 -2.13 13.56
CA ARG A 21 -17.29 -3.12 14.64
C ARG A 21 -16.65 -2.56 15.90
N ASN A 22 -15.90 -1.45 15.79
CA ASN A 22 -15.32 -0.71 16.92
C ASN A 22 -16.14 0.51 17.33
N GLY A 23 -17.43 0.61 16.92
CA GLY A 23 -18.35 1.63 17.38
C GLY A 23 -18.20 3.01 16.70
N ILE A 24 -17.44 3.12 15.63
CA ILE A 24 -17.35 4.33 14.81
C ILE A 24 -18.39 4.25 13.70
N GLN A 25 -19.27 5.24 13.60
CA GLN A 25 -20.24 5.30 12.50
C GLN A 25 -19.56 5.66 11.19
N VAL A 26 -19.90 4.94 10.13
CA VAL A 26 -19.36 5.16 8.78
C VAL A 26 -20.48 5.50 7.82
N VAL A 27 -20.37 6.63 7.14
CA VAL A 27 -21.14 6.98 5.94
C VAL A 27 -20.29 6.55 4.73
N GLY A 28 -20.74 5.58 3.97
CA GLY A 28 -19.94 5.00 2.89
C GLY A 28 -20.42 5.35 1.50
N TYR A 29 -19.48 5.70 0.63
CA TYR A 29 -19.74 5.90 -0.80
C TYR A 29 -18.71 5.16 -1.66
N ASP A 30 -19.21 4.46 -2.65
CA ASP A 30 -18.43 3.88 -3.76
C ASP A 30 -19.23 4.01 -5.06
N ARG A 31 -18.54 3.91 -6.20
CA ARG A 31 -19.17 3.86 -7.51
C ARG A 31 -19.93 2.55 -7.74
N SER A 32 -19.53 1.47 -7.06
CA SER A 32 -20.28 0.22 -7.03
C SER A 32 -21.36 0.28 -5.97
N VAL A 33 -22.60 0.34 -6.42
CA VAL A 33 -23.81 0.32 -5.57
C VAL A 33 -23.92 -1.02 -4.84
N GLU A 34 -23.45 -2.10 -5.44
CA GLU A 34 -23.44 -3.45 -4.86
C GLU A 34 -22.64 -3.50 -3.57
N VAL A 35 -21.42 -2.94 -3.60
CA VAL A 35 -20.54 -2.88 -2.40
C VAL A 35 -21.16 -2.01 -1.32
N VAL A 36 -21.76 -0.88 -1.67
CA VAL A 36 -22.46 -0.01 -0.70
C VAL A 36 -23.63 -0.76 -0.04
N ASN A 37 -24.44 -1.46 -0.82
CA ASN A 37 -25.57 -2.23 -0.31
C ASN A 37 -25.13 -3.41 0.57
N GLU A 38 -24.06 -4.10 0.20
CA GLU A 38 -23.49 -5.21 0.96
C GLU A 38 -23.02 -4.74 2.35
N LEU A 39 -22.23 -3.70 2.43
CA LEU A 39 -21.74 -3.15 3.70
C LEU A 39 -22.89 -2.55 4.55
N THR A 40 -23.90 -1.97 3.91
CA THR A 40 -25.09 -1.48 4.61
C THR A 40 -25.86 -2.62 5.27
N SER A 41 -26.08 -3.71 4.52
CA SER A 41 -26.88 -4.85 5.00
C SER A 41 -26.14 -5.68 6.05
N ASN A 42 -24.83 -5.89 5.87
CA ASN A 42 -24.06 -6.81 6.69
C ASN A 42 -23.45 -6.14 7.94
N GLU A 43 -23.07 -4.87 7.84
CA GLU A 43 -22.31 -4.17 8.89
C GLU A 43 -23.01 -2.91 9.43
N GLY A 44 -24.17 -2.55 8.89
CA GLY A 44 -24.92 -1.37 9.35
C GLY A 44 -24.31 -0.04 8.92
N MET A 45 -23.51 -0.01 7.85
CA MET A 45 -22.98 1.22 7.27
C MET A 45 -24.11 2.12 6.78
N ILE A 46 -23.98 3.42 6.96
CA ILE A 46 -24.92 4.42 6.41
C ILE A 46 -24.61 4.60 4.93
N PRO A 47 -25.50 4.21 3.99
CA PRO A 47 -25.22 4.36 2.57
C PRO A 47 -25.27 5.81 2.13
N ALA A 48 -24.41 6.18 1.18
CA ALA A 48 -24.48 7.44 0.44
C ALA A 48 -24.60 7.20 -1.05
N SER A 49 -25.46 7.98 -1.71
CA SER A 49 -25.69 7.89 -3.15
C SER A 49 -24.70 8.68 -3.99
N SER A 50 -23.94 9.58 -3.34
CA SER A 50 -22.92 10.43 -3.96
C SER A 50 -21.99 10.99 -2.89
N VAL A 51 -20.88 11.59 -3.32
CA VAL A 51 -19.97 12.29 -2.39
C VAL A 51 -20.67 13.47 -1.67
N PRO A 52 -21.43 14.35 -2.34
CA PRO A 52 -22.23 15.38 -1.65
C PRO A 52 -23.22 14.81 -0.64
N ASP A 53 -23.88 13.69 -0.96
CA ASP A 53 -24.77 13.00 -0.03
C ASP A 53 -24.02 12.47 1.20
N ALA A 54 -22.83 11.89 1.00
CA ALA A 54 -21.98 11.46 2.11
C ALA A 54 -21.60 12.62 3.05
N VAL A 55 -21.17 13.74 2.48
CA VAL A 55 -20.81 14.95 3.26
C VAL A 55 -22.02 15.49 4.03
N SER A 56 -23.21 15.56 3.41
CA SER A 56 -24.44 16.05 4.07
C SER A 56 -24.87 15.18 5.24
N LYS A 57 -24.69 13.85 5.13
CA LYS A 57 -25.03 12.87 6.17
C LYS A 57 -24.10 12.91 7.39
N LEU A 58 -22.91 13.51 7.25
CA LEU A 58 -22.00 13.70 8.39
C LEU A 58 -22.53 14.74 9.39
N SER A 59 -23.02 15.87 8.87
CA SER A 59 -23.55 16.98 9.68
C SER A 59 -24.71 17.62 8.92
N PRO A 60 -25.96 17.11 9.11
CA PRO A 60 -27.12 17.60 8.34
C PRO A 60 -27.44 19.08 8.55
N ASP A 61 -27.12 19.60 9.71
CA ASP A 61 -27.32 21.02 10.09
C ASP A 61 -26.04 21.86 9.99
N GLY A 62 -24.92 21.23 9.61
CA GLY A 62 -23.62 21.88 9.47
C GLY A 62 -22.94 22.27 10.80
N SER A 63 -23.45 21.79 11.94
CA SER A 63 -22.95 22.15 13.28
C SER A 63 -21.76 21.31 13.75
N GLU A 64 -21.60 20.09 13.19
CA GLU A 64 -20.56 19.15 13.60
C GLU A 64 -19.38 19.18 12.63
N GLN A 65 -18.18 19.00 13.17
CA GLN A 65 -16.96 18.81 12.37
C GLN A 65 -17.08 17.53 11.52
N ARG A 66 -16.78 17.64 10.23
CA ARG A 66 -16.83 16.54 9.27
C ARG A 66 -15.45 15.97 9.03
N ILE A 67 -15.37 14.64 9.04
CA ILE A 67 -14.14 13.89 8.76
C ILE A 67 -14.41 12.99 7.57
N ILE A 68 -13.60 13.15 6.51
CA ILE A 68 -13.71 12.39 5.26
C ILE A 68 -12.41 11.61 5.06
N TRP A 69 -12.53 10.29 4.97
CA TRP A 69 -11.42 9.37 4.68
C TRP A 69 -11.52 8.91 3.22
N LEU A 70 -10.47 9.14 2.44
CA LEU A 70 -10.36 8.76 1.04
C LEU A 70 -9.56 7.46 0.93
N MET A 71 -10.12 6.45 0.26
CA MET A 71 -9.44 5.20 -0.12
C MET A 71 -9.47 5.05 -1.64
N LEU A 72 -8.82 5.98 -2.31
CA LEU A 72 -8.82 6.11 -3.77
C LEU A 72 -7.44 5.80 -4.37
N PRO A 73 -7.37 5.45 -5.67
CA PRO A 73 -6.09 5.34 -6.37
C PRO A 73 -5.31 6.66 -6.31
N SER A 74 -3.99 6.55 -6.14
CA SER A 74 -3.09 7.71 -6.10
C SER A 74 -3.12 8.53 -7.40
N GLY A 75 -2.67 9.79 -7.34
CA GLY A 75 -2.61 10.70 -8.48
C GLY A 75 -3.93 11.40 -8.75
N ALA A 76 -4.35 11.43 -10.02
CA ALA A 76 -5.49 12.21 -10.47
C ALA A 76 -6.83 11.87 -9.77
N PRO A 77 -7.19 10.61 -9.51
CA PRO A 77 -8.45 10.32 -8.82
C PRO A 77 -8.55 10.95 -7.43
N THR A 78 -7.50 10.85 -6.63
CA THR A 78 -7.45 11.48 -5.30
C THR A 78 -7.41 13.00 -5.40
N GLU A 79 -6.65 13.54 -6.34
CA GLU A 79 -6.56 14.99 -6.57
C GLU A 79 -7.92 15.61 -6.90
N ILE A 80 -8.61 15.05 -7.89
CA ILE A 80 -9.94 15.53 -8.32
C ILE A 80 -10.93 15.45 -7.16
N GLN A 81 -10.93 14.33 -6.43
CA GLN A 81 -11.86 14.16 -5.32
C GLN A 81 -11.61 15.17 -4.19
N ILE A 82 -10.36 15.51 -3.88
CA ILE A 82 -10.04 16.56 -2.89
C ILE A 82 -10.51 17.93 -3.37
N GLN A 83 -10.31 18.24 -4.66
CA GLN A 83 -10.78 19.51 -5.25
C GLN A 83 -12.29 19.63 -5.24
N ASP A 84 -13.01 18.54 -5.54
CA ASP A 84 -14.47 18.49 -5.51
C ASP A 84 -15.03 18.60 -4.07
N LEU A 85 -14.34 18.05 -3.08
CA LEU A 85 -14.74 18.09 -1.68
C LEU A 85 -14.56 19.48 -1.05
N ALA A 86 -13.47 20.18 -1.36
CA ALA A 86 -13.10 21.40 -0.67
C ALA A 86 -14.22 22.48 -0.63
N PRO A 87 -14.99 22.74 -1.72
CA PRO A 87 -16.10 23.71 -1.68
C PRO A 87 -17.31 23.25 -0.87
N MET A 88 -17.41 21.97 -0.51
CA MET A 88 -18.49 21.41 0.31
C MET A 88 -18.17 21.45 1.81
N LEU A 89 -16.91 21.72 2.16
CA LEU A 89 -16.39 21.66 3.52
C LEU A 89 -16.25 23.06 4.13
N SER A 90 -16.26 23.11 5.45
CA SER A 90 -16.10 24.32 6.24
C SER A 90 -14.75 24.32 6.96
N ARG A 91 -14.39 25.49 7.48
CA ARG A 91 -13.21 25.62 8.34
C ARG A 91 -13.30 24.63 9.52
N GLY A 92 -12.23 23.87 9.72
CA GLY A 92 -12.14 22.88 10.78
C GLY A 92 -12.51 21.46 10.36
N ASP A 93 -13.16 21.26 9.20
CA ASP A 93 -13.37 19.91 8.65
C ASP A 93 -12.03 19.27 8.27
N ILE A 94 -11.99 17.94 8.19
CA ILE A 94 -10.76 17.20 7.99
C ILE A 94 -10.92 16.25 6.79
N ILE A 95 -9.93 16.26 5.89
CA ILE A 95 -9.75 15.22 4.85
C ILE A 95 -8.55 14.36 5.24
N ILE A 96 -8.73 13.03 5.18
CA ILE A 96 -7.67 12.04 5.35
C ILE A 96 -7.46 11.33 4.01
N ASP A 97 -6.26 11.45 3.45
CA ASP A 97 -5.83 10.66 2.29
C ASP A 97 -5.22 9.35 2.79
N GLY A 98 -6.00 8.26 2.71
CA GLY A 98 -5.60 6.92 3.11
C GLY A 98 -5.16 6.04 1.94
N GLY A 99 -5.07 6.59 0.73
CA GLY A 99 -4.50 5.92 -0.44
C GLY A 99 -2.97 5.81 -0.37
N ASN A 100 -2.38 5.11 -1.34
CA ASN A 100 -0.92 5.06 -1.48
C ASN A 100 -0.43 6.24 -2.32
N SER A 101 -0.60 7.46 -1.84
CA SER A 101 -0.22 8.69 -2.56
C SER A 101 1.28 9.00 -2.42
N ASN A 102 1.80 9.74 -3.40
CA ASN A 102 3.15 10.31 -3.28
C ASN A 102 3.14 11.41 -2.21
N TYR A 103 4.11 11.40 -1.30
CA TYR A 103 4.18 12.33 -0.19
C TYR A 103 4.30 13.81 -0.61
N LYS A 104 4.92 14.09 -1.78
CA LYS A 104 5.03 15.44 -2.36
C LYS A 104 3.64 15.97 -2.76
N ASP A 105 2.78 15.10 -3.28
CA ASP A 105 1.39 15.45 -3.56
C ASP A 105 0.61 15.72 -2.26
N SER A 106 0.84 14.94 -1.22
CA SER A 106 0.22 15.15 0.09
C SER A 106 0.59 16.50 0.69
N GLN A 107 1.88 16.89 0.60
CA GLN A 107 2.34 18.21 1.03
C GLN A 107 1.64 19.34 0.28
N ARG A 108 1.57 19.24 -1.06
CA ARG A 108 0.91 20.21 -1.92
C ARG A 108 -0.60 20.33 -1.61
N ARG A 109 -1.29 19.19 -1.47
CA ARG A 109 -2.73 19.12 -1.15
C ARG A 109 -3.00 19.72 0.22
N GLY A 110 -2.18 19.37 1.22
CA GLY A 110 -2.32 19.90 2.57
C GLY A 110 -2.13 21.41 2.64
N ALA A 111 -1.13 21.96 1.95
CA ALA A 111 -0.92 23.41 1.88
C ALA A 111 -2.13 24.11 1.24
N TRP A 112 -2.65 23.59 0.12
CA TRP A 112 -3.82 24.12 -0.56
C TRP A 112 -5.10 24.09 0.29
N LEU A 113 -5.32 23.03 1.07
CA LEU A 113 -6.45 22.89 1.98
C LEU A 113 -6.31 23.81 3.21
N ALA A 114 -5.10 24.01 3.71
CA ALA A 114 -4.83 24.90 4.85
C ALA A 114 -5.22 26.35 4.57
N GLU A 115 -5.04 26.84 3.32
CA GLU A 115 -5.52 28.18 2.90
C GLU A 115 -7.03 28.34 3.05
N ARG A 116 -7.77 27.22 3.03
CA ARG A 116 -9.23 27.14 3.18
C ARG A 116 -9.67 26.83 4.61
N GLY A 117 -8.70 26.65 5.49
CA GLY A 117 -8.94 26.27 6.89
C GLY A 117 -9.42 24.83 7.07
N ILE A 118 -9.22 23.97 6.05
CA ILE A 118 -9.56 22.54 6.09
C ILE A 118 -8.33 21.77 6.57
N GLY A 119 -8.50 20.93 7.58
CA GLY A 119 -7.46 20.04 8.08
C GLY A 119 -7.15 18.94 7.07
N PHE A 120 -5.89 18.54 7.00
CA PHE A 120 -5.46 17.43 6.13
C PHE A 120 -4.53 16.50 6.89
N MET A 121 -4.69 15.20 6.62
CA MET A 121 -3.83 14.15 7.10
C MET A 121 -3.55 13.17 5.95
N ASP A 122 -2.32 12.74 5.81
CA ASP A 122 -1.92 11.61 4.99
C ASP A 122 -1.72 10.38 5.86
N SER A 123 -2.29 9.25 5.44
CA SER A 123 -2.25 7.99 6.17
C SER A 123 -1.69 6.87 5.29
N GLY A 124 -0.41 6.61 5.44
CA GLY A 124 0.20 5.39 4.89
C GLY A 124 -0.28 4.17 5.67
N THR A 125 -0.93 3.23 4.97
CA THR A 125 -1.54 2.05 5.58
C THR A 125 -0.86 0.77 5.12
N SER A 126 -0.49 -0.08 6.07
CA SER A 126 0.00 -1.44 5.84
C SER A 126 -0.91 -2.45 6.56
N GLY A 127 -0.97 -3.69 6.06
CA GLY A 127 -1.82 -4.77 6.59
C GLY A 127 -2.66 -5.47 5.53
N GLY A 128 -2.82 -4.87 4.35
CA GLY A 128 -3.53 -5.46 3.21
C GLY A 128 -4.93 -5.97 3.56
N ILE A 129 -5.32 -7.09 2.98
CA ILE A 129 -6.63 -7.71 3.23
C ILE A 129 -6.78 -8.27 4.66
N TRP A 130 -5.67 -8.57 5.32
CA TRP A 130 -5.64 -9.11 6.68
C TRP A 130 -5.87 -8.06 7.76
N GLY A 131 -5.85 -6.77 7.40
CA GLY A 131 -6.09 -5.68 8.33
C GLY A 131 -7.49 -5.68 8.96
N LEU A 132 -8.47 -6.31 8.32
CA LEU A 132 -9.80 -6.48 8.90
C LEU A 132 -9.73 -7.26 10.22
N GLU A 133 -9.02 -8.37 10.24
CA GLU A 133 -8.90 -9.24 11.40
C GLU A 133 -7.79 -8.78 12.37
N ASN A 134 -6.61 -8.47 11.83
CA ASN A 134 -5.40 -8.23 12.62
C ASN A 134 -5.19 -6.76 12.98
N GLY A 135 -5.96 -5.83 12.39
CA GLY A 135 -5.70 -4.40 12.45
C GLY A 135 -4.66 -3.93 11.45
N TYR A 136 -4.63 -2.62 11.23
CA TYR A 136 -3.74 -1.96 10.27
C TYR A 136 -2.55 -1.30 10.98
N CYS A 137 -1.40 -1.30 10.31
CA CYS A 137 -0.31 -0.41 10.68
C CYS A 137 -0.50 0.93 9.96
N LEU A 138 -0.69 2.00 10.73
CA LEU A 138 -1.02 3.34 10.22
C LEU A 138 0.12 4.32 10.54
N MET A 139 0.76 4.85 9.51
CA MET A 139 1.79 5.88 9.59
C MET A 139 1.15 7.19 9.15
N VAL A 140 0.88 8.11 10.09
CA VAL A 140 0.10 9.31 9.76
C VAL A 140 0.92 10.58 9.84
N GLY A 141 0.76 11.45 8.84
CA GLY A 141 1.35 12.78 8.78
C GLY A 141 0.26 13.85 8.79
N GLY A 142 0.46 14.89 9.61
CA GLY A 142 -0.51 15.97 9.76
C GLY A 142 -0.14 16.93 10.87
N THR A 143 -1.00 17.94 11.17
CA THR A 143 -0.78 18.76 12.37
C THR A 143 -1.13 17.98 13.64
N PRO A 144 -0.52 18.29 14.79
CA PRO A 144 -0.85 17.64 16.06
C PRO A 144 -2.34 17.73 16.43
N GLU A 145 -3.00 18.83 16.09
CA GLU A 145 -4.42 19.05 16.35
C GLU A 145 -5.30 18.10 15.54
N VAL A 146 -4.99 17.94 14.23
CA VAL A 146 -5.69 16.99 13.37
C VAL A 146 -5.45 15.56 13.85
N ALA A 147 -4.19 15.20 14.16
CA ALA A 147 -3.84 13.88 14.66
C ALA A 147 -4.61 13.52 15.93
N LYS A 148 -4.69 14.46 16.89
CA LYS A 148 -5.45 14.30 18.13
C LYS A 148 -6.95 14.12 17.87
N THR A 149 -7.51 14.87 16.94
CA THR A 149 -8.95 14.80 16.61
C THR A 149 -9.31 13.42 16.02
N VAL A 150 -8.46 12.85 15.17
CA VAL A 150 -8.73 11.57 14.51
C VAL A 150 -8.18 10.36 15.26
N GLU A 151 -7.47 10.56 16.37
CA GLU A 151 -6.89 9.46 17.18
C GLU A 151 -7.87 8.32 17.48
N PRO A 152 -9.14 8.55 17.86
CA PRO A 152 -10.09 7.46 18.08
C PRO A 152 -10.32 6.58 16.83
N ILE A 153 -10.26 7.18 15.64
CA ILE A 153 -10.39 6.46 14.37
C ILE A 153 -9.14 5.59 14.15
N LEU A 154 -7.96 6.14 14.39
CA LEU A 154 -6.68 5.42 14.25
C LEU A 154 -6.62 4.22 15.21
N ILE A 155 -7.03 4.41 16.47
CA ILE A 155 -7.11 3.33 17.47
C ILE A 155 -8.08 2.24 17.03
N ALA A 156 -9.25 2.59 16.48
CA ALA A 156 -10.23 1.62 16.01
C ALA A 156 -9.73 0.78 14.83
N LEU A 157 -8.88 1.35 13.97
CA LEU A 157 -8.27 0.67 12.84
C LEU A 157 -7.04 -0.15 13.23
N ALA A 158 -6.28 0.25 14.23
CA ALA A 158 -5.05 -0.40 14.65
C ALA A 158 -5.27 -1.77 15.31
N PRO A 159 -4.23 -2.61 15.45
CA PRO A 159 -4.30 -3.87 16.18
C PRO A 159 -4.67 -3.70 17.67
N ALA A 160 -4.18 -2.62 18.28
CA ALA A 160 -4.51 -2.28 19.67
C ALA A 160 -4.33 -0.77 19.90
N LYS A 161 -4.85 -0.28 21.01
CA LYS A 161 -4.82 1.14 21.38
C LYS A 161 -3.40 1.74 21.39
N ASP A 162 -2.43 0.96 21.83
CA ASP A 162 -1.05 1.36 22.10
C ASP A 162 -0.04 0.90 21.04
N ARG A 163 -0.49 0.35 19.92
CA ARG A 163 0.40 -0.20 18.90
C ARG A 163 -0.23 -0.26 17.51
N GLY A 164 0.62 -0.26 16.49
CA GLY A 164 0.23 -0.37 15.09
C GLY A 164 -0.17 0.97 14.46
N TRP A 165 -0.13 2.08 15.18
CA TRP A 165 -0.34 3.40 14.60
C TRP A 165 0.61 4.44 15.23
N GLY A 166 0.86 5.53 14.51
CA GLY A 166 1.66 6.62 15.04
C GLY A 166 1.59 7.89 14.18
N HIS A 167 1.53 9.05 14.85
CA HIS A 167 1.75 10.34 14.21
C HIS A 167 3.26 10.53 14.04
N VAL A 168 3.73 10.38 12.79
CA VAL A 168 5.17 10.30 12.46
C VAL A 168 5.78 11.64 12.06
N GLY A 169 4.96 12.67 11.87
CA GLY A 169 5.46 14.00 11.52
C GLY A 169 4.42 14.89 10.82
N PRO A 170 4.87 15.99 10.19
CA PRO A 170 3.98 16.90 9.48
C PRO A 170 3.34 16.22 8.26
N ILE A 171 2.48 16.96 7.55
CA ILE A 171 1.83 16.52 6.31
C ILE A 171 2.88 16.01 5.31
N GLY A 172 2.62 14.83 4.76
CA GLY A 172 3.52 14.09 3.87
C GLY A 172 4.36 13.03 4.59
N ALA A 173 4.59 13.17 5.91
CA ALA A 173 5.43 12.23 6.66
C ALA A 173 4.83 10.81 6.73
N GLY A 174 3.52 10.68 6.74
CA GLY A 174 2.83 9.39 6.73
C GLY A 174 3.10 8.62 5.43
N HIS A 175 2.80 9.24 4.29
CA HIS A 175 3.05 8.64 2.97
C HIS A 175 4.54 8.46 2.68
N PHE A 176 5.39 9.37 3.13
CA PHE A 176 6.84 9.19 3.03
C PHE A 176 7.29 7.94 3.79
N THR A 177 6.89 7.80 5.04
CA THR A 177 7.23 6.63 5.86
C THR A 177 6.70 5.35 5.24
N LYS A 178 5.48 5.35 4.70
CA LYS A 178 4.90 4.20 4.00
C LYS A 178 5.65 3.87 2.71
N MET A 179 6.07 4.86 1.95
CA MET A 179 6.88 4.69 0.76
C MET A 179 8.20 3.97 1.08
N ILE A 180 8.91 4.41 2.12
CA ILE A 180 10.15 3.76 2.57
C ILE A 180 9.89 2.35 3.10
N HIS A 181 8.81 2.16 3.86
CA HIS A 181 8.37 0.82 4.29
C HIS A 181 8.23 -0.13 3.08
N ASN A 182 7.57 0.30 2.02
CA ASN A 182 7.40 -0.52 0.81
C ASN A 182 8.72 -0.76 0.07
N GLY A 183 9.63 0.21 0.05
CA GLY A 183 10.99 -0.01 -0.47
C GLY A 183 11.71 -1.12 0.29
N ILE A 184 11.67 -1.09 1.63
CA ILE A 184 12.25 -2.14 2.49
C ILE A 184 11.57 -3.50 2.19
N GLU A 185 10.26 -3.54 2.06
CA GLU A 185 9.49 -4.74 1.70
C GLU A 185 9.98 -5.34 0.37
N TYR A 186 10.23 -4.52 -0.67
CA TYR A 186 10.79 -4.98 -1.93
C TYR A 186 12.15 -5.67 -1.74
N GLY A 187 13.04 -5.08 -0.95
CA GLY A 187 14.35 -5.66 -0.64
C GLY A 187 14.26 -6.99 0.10
N MET A 188 13.39 -7.06 1.11
CA MET A 188 13.16 -8.28 1.90
C MET A 188 12.58 -9.40 1.03
N MET A 189 11.59 -9.11 0.19
CA MET A 189 10.99 -10.08 -0.73
C MET A 189 12.02 -10.59 -1.73
N GLN A 190 12.83 -9.72 -2.31
CA GLN A 190 13.84 -10.10 -3.29
C GLN A 190 14.92 -10.99 -2.67
N ALA A 191 15.44 -10.63 -1.49
CA ALA A 191 16.45 -11.44 -0.81
C ALA A 191 15.91 -12.83 -0.44
N MET A 192 14.67 -12.91 0.01
CA MET A 192 14.02 -14.19 0.33
C MET A 192 13.83 -15.05 -0.93
N ALA A 193 13.34 -14.46 -2.02
CA ALA A 193 13.14 -15.16 -3.28
C ALA A 193 14.46 -15.71 -3.86
N GLU A 194 15.53 -14.90 -3.88
CA GLU A 194 16.85 -15.33 -4.34
C GLU A 194 17.43 -16.46 -3.48
N GLY A 195 17.29 -16.36 -2.14
CA GLY A 195 17.75 -17.40 -1.23
C GLY A 195 17.02 -18.74 -1.43
N LEU A 196 15.70 -18.69 -1.62
CA LEU A 196 14.89 -19.89 -1.88
C LEU A 196 15.17 -20.49 -3.26
N ASP A 197 15.43 -19.67 -4.26
CA ASP A 197 15.83 -20.12 -5.61
C ASP A 197 17.19 -20.85 -5.58
N LEU A 198 18.16 -20.34 -4.79
CA LEU A 198 19.43 -21.01 -4.55
C LEU A 198 19.26 -22.37 -3.86
N LEU A 199 18.36 -22.48 -2.89
CA LEU A 199 18.06 -23.76 -2.23
C LEU A 199 17.44 -24.74 -3.23
N LYS A 200 16.47 -24.27 -4.04
CA LYS A 200 15.84 -25.08 -5.09
C LYS A 200 16.84 -25.56 -6.13
N GLY A 201 17.77 -24.70 -6.54
CA GLY A 201 18.82 -25.03 -7.53
C GLY A 201 19.86 -26.04 -7.03
N LYS A 202 19.87 -26.38 -5.73
CA LYS A 202 20.76 -27.41 -5.18
C LYS A 202 20.11 -28.80 -5.27
N GLU A 203 19.92 -29.28 -6.48
CA GLU A 203 19.16 -30.49 -6.82
C GLU A 203 19.64 -31.77 -6.11
N ASP A 204 20.96 -31.95 -5.93
CA ASP A 204 21.57 -33.12 -5.28
C ASP A 204 21.22 -33.25 -3.80
N PHE A 205 20.69 -32.19 -3.15
CA PHE A 205 20.25 -32.25 -1.78
C PHE A 205 18.76 -32.60 -1.62
N HIS A 206 17.98 -32.55 -2.68
CA HIS A 206 16.54 -32.83 -2.67
C HIS A 206 15.80 -32.09 -1.56
N LEU A 207 16.08 -30.79 -1.42
CA LEU A 207 15.58 -29.98 -0.32
C LEU A 207 14.05 -29.75 -0.43
N ASP A 208 13.35 -29.94 0.68
CA ASP A 208 11.95 -29.61 0.84
C ASP A 208 11.80 -28.15 1.30
N LEU A 209 11.47 -27.25 0.38
CA LEU A 209 11.35 -25.81 0.65
C LEU A 209 10.17 -25.49 1.57
N ALA A 210 9.09 -26.27 1.52
CA ALA A 210 7.95 -26.10 2.42
C ALA A 210 8.36 -26.43 3.86
N GLN A 211 9.11 -27.53 4.06
CA GLN A 211 9.64 -27.91 5.37
C GLN A 211 10.62 -26.84 5.90
N ILE A 212 11.53 -26.35 5.05
CA ILE A 212 12.55 -25.37 5.42
C ILE A 212 11.91 -24.06 5.83
N THR A 213 10.99 -23.53 5.02
CA THR A 213 10.33 -22.25 5.32
C THR A 213 9.42 -22.36 6.55
N GLU A 214 8.71 -23.48 6.75
CA GLU A 214 7.95 -23.73 7.96
C GLU A 214 8.85 -23.76 9.20
N MET A 215 9.98 -24.43 9.13
CA MET A 215 10.97 -24.45 10.23
C MET A 215 11.48 -23.04 10.56
N TRP A 216 11.74 -22.21 9.54
CA TRP A 216 12.24 -20.85 9.75
C TRP A 216 11.23 -19.89 10.39
N ARG A 217 9.94 -20.18 10.32
CA ARG A 217 8.91 -19.41 11.06
C ARG A 217 9.13 -19.45 12.58
N HIS A 218 9.82 -20.48 13.08
CA HIS A 218 10.00 -20.74 14.50
C HIS A 218 11.47 -20.63 14.92
N GLY A 219 11.84 -19.54 15.59
CA GLY A 219 13.18 -19.35 16.17
C GLY A 219 14.25 -18.83 15.21
N SER A 220 13.99 -18.70 13.92
CA SER A 220 14.94 -18.13 12.96
C SER A 220 14.95 -16.61 13.00
N VAL A 221 16.13 -16.01 12.74
CA VAL A 221 16.30 -14.54 12.67
C VAL A 221 15.61 -13.92 11.43
N VAL A 222 15.35 -14.70 10.38
CA VAL A 222 14.65 -14.23 9.17
C VAL A 222 13.13 -14.31 9.30
N ARG A 223 12.62 -14.64 10.49
CA ARG A 223 11.18 -14.68 10.77
C ARG A 223 10.51 -13.36 10.46
N SER A 224 9.45 -13.40 9.66
CA SER A 224 8.67 -12.22 9.28
C SER A 224 7.31 -12.67 8.75
N TRP A 225 6.35 -11.75 8.68
CA TRP A 225 5.08 -12.05 8.03
C TRP A 225 5.24 -12.43 6.54
N LEU A 226 6.23 -11.84 5.84
CA LEU A 226 6.56 -12.25 4.47
C LEU A 226 6.99 -13.72 4.39
N LEU A 227 7.75 -14.19 5.37
CA LEU A 227 8.12 -15.60 5.45
C LEU A 227 6.90 -16.49 5.75
N ASP A 228 5.98 -16.05 6.61
CA ASP A 228 4.75 -16.80 6.89
C ASP A 228 3.92 -17.00 5.61
N LEU A 229 3.72 -15.93 4.82
CA LEU A 229 3.02 -16.01 3.54
C LEU A 229 3.76 -16.89 2.52
N THR A 230 5.08 -16.85 2.52
CA THR A 230 5.91 -17.69 1.64
C THR A 230 5.79 -19.17 2.02
N ALA A 231 5.85 -19.49 3.30
CA ALA A 231 5.72 -20.87 3.78
C ALA A 231 4.33 -21.45 3.46
N ASP A 232 3.26 -20.65 3.63
CA ASP A 232 1.91 -21.06 3.30
C ASP A 232 1.76 -21.34 1.79
N ALA A 233 2.33 -20.49 0.91
CA ALA A 233 2.32 -20.70 -0.53
C ALA A 233 3.11 -21.95 -0.95
N LEU A 234 4.31 -22.16 -0.40
CA LEU A 234 5.14 -23.33 -0.72
C LEU A 234 4.57 -24.64 -0.16
N LYS A 235 3.77 -24.57 0.89
CA LYS A 235 3.02 -25.73 1.40
C LYS A 235 1.95 -26.20 0.41
N GLU A 236 1.37 -25.27 -0.34
CA GLU A 236 0.37 -25.59 -1.37
C GLU A 236 1.03 -26.12 -2.66
N ASP A 237 2.04 -25.41 -3.16
CA ASP A 237 2.76 -25.77 -4.38
C ASP A 237 4.20 -25.23 -4.37
N GLN A 238 5.19 -26.12 -4.16
CA GLN A 238 6.62 -25.75 -4.16
C GLN A 238 7.16 -25.39 -5.55
N GLU A 239 6.50 -25.88 -6.61
CA GLU A 239 6.92 -25.61 -7.99
C GLU A 239 6.34 -24.30 -8.52
N LEU A 240 5.33 -23.73 -7.86
CA LEU A 240 4.59 -22.55 -8.29
C LEU A 240 4.15 -22.65 -9.76
N ALA A 241 3.74 -23.85 -10.17
CA ALA A 241 3.55 -24.21 -11.58
C ALA A 241 2.49 -23.37 -12.31
N ALA A 242 1.50 -22.84 -11.56
CA ALA A 242 0.45 -21.99 -12.12
C ALA A 242 0.79 -20.49 -12.13
N VAL A 243 1.98 -20.09 -11.63
CA VAL A 243 2.36 -18.69 -11.44
C VAL A 243 3.30 -18.23 -12.55
N ALA A 244 2.94 -17.16 -13.26
CA ALA A 244 3.83 -16.55 -14.25
C ALA A 244 5.00 -15.81 -13.56
N PRO A 245 6.22 -15.82 -14.15
CA PRO A 245 7.39 -15.12 -13.60
C PRO A 245 7.32 -13.61 -13.88
N TYR A 246 6.27 -12.97 -13.36
CA TYR A 246 5.95 -11.56 -13.55
C TYR A 246 5.62 -10.91 -12.20
N VAL A 247 6.34 -9.86 -11.83
CA VAL A 247 6.12 -9.11 -10.59
C VAL A 247 5.76 -7.68 -10.91
N ALA A 248 4.54 -7.28 -10.54
CA ALA A 248 4.08 -5.90 -10.73
C ALA A 248 4.85 -4.92 -9.83
N ASP A 249 4.92 -3.67 -10.29
CA ASP A 249 5.45 -2.54 -9.54
C ASP A 249 4.32 -1.54 -9.30
N SER A 250 4.07 -1.23 -8.03
CA SER A 250 2.99 -0.33 -7.59
C SER A 250 3.41 1.15 -7.49
N GLY A 251 4.68 1.46 -7.75
CA GLY A 251 5.22 2.82 -7.76
C GLY A 251 6.02 3.21 -6.52
N GLU A 252 5.70 2.71 -5.34
CA GLU A 252 6.36 3.11 -4.08
C GLU A 252 7.86 2.73 -4.07
N GLY A 253 8.22 1.58 -4.64
CA GLY A 253 9.62 1.18 -4.80
C GLY A 253 10.39 2.14 -5.71
N ARG A 254 9.75 2.64 -6.79
CA ARG A 254 10.36 3.67 -7.65
C ARG A 254 10.57 4.97 -6.89
N TRP A 255 9.55 5.44 -6.17
CA TRP A 255 9.66 6.67 -5.40
C TRP A 255 10.75 6.58 -4.33
N THR A 256 10.88 5.41 -3.66
CA THR A 256 11.95 5.15 -2.68
C THR A 256 13.34 5.25 -3.32
N VAL A 257 13.54 4.66 -4.50
CA VAL A 257 14.82 4.73 -5.23
C VAL A 257 15.10 6.16 -5.69
N MET A 258 14.10 6.86 -6.21
CA MET A 258 14.26 8.28 -6.60
C MET A 258 14.63 9.15 -5.39
N GLU A 259 13.98 8.93 -4.26
CA GLU A 259 14.27 9.63 -3.02
C GLU A 259 15.70 9.38 -2.52
N SER A 260 16.20 8.14 -2.65
CA SER A 260 17.58 7.83 -2.29
C SER A 260 18.61 8.64 -3.11
N VAL A 261 18.30 8.88 -4.39
CA VAL A 261 19.11 9.72 -5.27
C VAL A 261 19.00 11.19 -4.87
N GLU A 262 17.78 11.68 -4.61
CA GLU A 262 17.55 13.08 -4.22
C GLU A 262 18.27 13.42 -2.89
N GLN A 263 18.26 12.48 -1.93
CA GLN A 263 18.95 12.65 -0.64
C GLN A 263 20.45 12.34 -0.69
N GLY A 264 20.95 11.73 -1.75
CA GLY A 264 22.33 11.22 -1.82
C GLY A 264 22.59 10.05 -0.88
N VAL A 265 21.56 9.27 -0.53
CA VAL A 265 21.66 8.09 0.34
C VAL A 265 21.79 6.84 -0.51
N ALA A 266 22.85 6.06 -0.30
CA ALA A 266 23.05 4.82 -1.02
C ALA A 266 22.01 3.75 -0.61
N ALA A 267 21.23 3.26 -1.56
CA ALA A 267 20.22 2.22 -1.37
C ALA A 267 20.34 1.10 -2.42
N PRO A 268 21.50 0.40 -2.52
CA PRO A 268 21.73 -0.58 -3.58
C PRO A 268 20.77 -1.75 -3.52
N VAL A 269 20.45 -2.28 -2.34
CA VAL A 269 19.54 -3.41 -2.16
C VAL A 269 18.14 -3.08 -2.68
N LEU A 270 17.59 -1.93 -2.31
CA LEU A 270 16.24 -1.50 -2.74
C LEU A 270 16.21 -1.22 -4.25
N THR A 271 17.29 -0.63 -4.77
CA THR A 271 17.44 -0.35 -6.21
C THR A 271 17.47 -1.63 -7.03
N LEU A 272 18.26 -2.62 -6.62
CA LEU A 272 18.34 -3.91 -7.31
C LEU A 272 17.02 -4.69 -7.24
N ALA A 273 16.34 -4.67 -6.09
CA ALA A 273 15.02 -5.28 -5.94
C ALA A 273 13.98 -4.68 -6.89
N LEU A 274 13.98 -3.36 -7.08
CA LEU A 274 13.14 -2.69 -8.08
C LEU A 274 13.50 -3.11 -9.50
N GLN A 275 14.79 -3.14 -9.84
CA GLN A 275 15.26 -3.53 -11.17
C GLN A 275 14.97 -4.99 -11.50
N ALA A 276 15.00 -5.89 -10.51
CA ALA A 276 14.58 -7.28 -10.67
C ALA A 276 13.09 -7.37 -11.08
N ARG A 277 12.22 -6.53 -10.51
CA ARG A 277 10.81 -6.44 -10.96
C ARG A 277 10.71 -5.96 -12.40
N PHE A 278 11.43 -4.92 -12.80
CA PHE A 278 11.47 -4.48 -14.20
C PHE A 278 11.96 -5.60 -15.12
N ARG A 279 12.95 -6.35 -14.66
CA ARG A 279 13.46 -7.49 -15.42
C ARG A 279 12.41 -8.58 -15.63
N SER A 280 11.60 -8.88 -14.61
CA SER A 280 10.50 -9.86 -14.72
C SER A 280 9.42 -9.44 -15.73
N GLN A 281 9.34 -8.16 -16.06
CA GLN A 281 8.35 -7.58 -16.99
C GLN A 281 8.90 -7.43 -18.42
N ASP A 282 10.23 -7.60 -18.63
CA ASP A 282 10.86 -7.46 -19.94
C ASP A 282 10.73 -8.73 -20.78
N ALA A 283 9.67 -8.78 -21.59
CA ALA A 283 9.44 -9.87 -22.53
C ALA A 283 10.40 -9.84 -23.75
N THR A 284 11.10 -8.73 -24.01
CA THR A 284 11.91 -8.56 -25.22
C THR A 284 13.36 -9.01 -25.05
N GLY A 285 13.92 -8.79 -23.87
CA GLY A 285 15.32 -9.08 -23.55
C GLY A 285 16.31 -8.34 -24.46
N TYR A 286 15.96 -7.14 -24.96
CA TYR A 286 16.75 -6.42 -25.96
C TYR A 286 18.21 -6.23 -25.54
N SER A 287 18.46 -5.87 -24.31
CA SER A 287 19.81 -5.67 -23.78
C SER A 287 20.67 -6.94 -23.85
N TYR A 288 20.09 -8.10 -23.59
CA TYR A 288 20.80 -9.38 -23.71
C TYR A 288 21.07 -9.78 -25.16
N LYS A 289 20.15 -9.48 -26.08
CA LYS A 289 20.37 -9.66 -27.51
C LYS A 289 21.54 -8.82 -27.99
N LEU A 290 21.59 -7.55 -27.56
CA LEU A 290 22.68 -6.63 -27.90
C LEU A 290 24.03 -7.09 -27.32
N LEU A 291 24.06 -7.55 -26.05
CA LEU A 291 25.25 -8.13 -25.44
C LEU A 291 25.76 -9.34 -26.21
N SER A 292 24.87 -10.22 -26.67
CA SER A 292 25.19 -11.38 -27.49
C SER A 292 25.84 -10.96 -28.82
N MET A 293 25.26 -9.95 -29.47
CA MET A 293 25.81 -9.39 -30.73
C MET A 293 27.16 -8.72 -30.54
N MET A 294 27.36 -7.96 -29.46
CA MET A 294 28.66 -7.38 -29.13
C MET A 294 29.73 -8.45 -28.94
N ARG A 295 29.42 -9.52 -28.18
CA ARG A 295 30.35 -10.64 -27.97
C ARG A 295 30.69 -11.35 -29.27
N ASN A 296 29.74 -11.51 -30.16
CA ASN A 296 29.98 -12.04 -31.50
C ASN A 296 30.91 -11.10 -32.32
N GLY A 297 30.62 -9.78 -32.30
CA GLY A 297 31.36 -8.80 -33.10
C GLY A 297 32.85 -8.68 -32.74
N PHE A 298 33.20 -8.74 -31.44
CA PHE A 298 34.59 -8.62 -31.05
C PHE A 298 35.33 -9.97 -30.89
N GLY A 299 34.62 -11.06 -30.62
CA GLY A 299 35.26 -12.35 -30.32
C GLY A 299 34.76 -13.54 -31.12
N GLY A 300 33.84 -13.35 -32.07
CA GLY A 300 33.26 -14.45 -32.85
C GLY A 300 32.45 -15.44 -31.99
N HIS A 301 32.02 -15.03 -30.78
CA HIS A 301 31.27 -15.90 -29.88
C HIS A 301 29.93 -16.30 -30.48
N PHE A 302 29.51 -17.53 -30.21
CA PHE A 302 28.22 -18.09 -30.69
C PHE A 302 27.05 -17.19 -30.23
N VAL A 303 26.12 -16.93 -31.15
CA VAL A 303 24.85 -16.28 -30.91
C VAL A 303 23.74 -17.29 -31.06
N LYS A 304 23.01 -17.60 -29.98
CA LYS A 304 21.85 -18.46 -30.03
C LYS A 304 20.73 -17.81 -30.85
N SER A 305 20.27 -18.45 -31.91
CA SER A 305 19.11 -17.99 -32.70
C SER A 305 17.80 -18.27 -31.96
N VAL A 306 16.75 -17.52 -32.29
CA VAL A 306 15.38 -17.78 -31.79
C VAL A 306 14.87 -19.16 -32.24
N SER A 307 15.38 -19.69 -33.36
CA SER A 307 15.06 -21.02 -33.89
C SER A 307 15.85 -22.17 -33.23
N ASP A 308 16.90 -21.84 -32.48
CA ASP A 308 17.72 -22.86 -31.79
C ASP A 308 17.02 -23.17 -30.43
N LYS A 309 16.48 -24.41 -30.32
CA LYS A 309 15.86 -24.91 -29.07
C LYS A 309 16.90 -25.36 -28.06
#